data_5972246237e8cd187153d0ade1616cf3
#
_entry.id   5972246237e8cd187153d0ade1616cf3
#
_cell.length_a   1.000
_cell.length_b   1.000
_cell.length_c   1.000
_cell.angle_alpha   90.00
_cell.angle_beta   90.00
_cell.angle_gamma   90.00
#
_symmetry.space_group_name_H-M   'P 1'
#
loop_
_entity.id
_entity.type
_entity.pdbx_description
1 polymer ?
#
loop_
_entity_poly.entity_id
_entity_poly.type
_entity_poly.pdbx_seq_one_letter_code
_entity_poly.pdbx_strand_id
1 'polypeptide(L)'
;MIKYLFFIFFVIINFNIKAENNYISIASTTSTHDTGLLKYINKFFTNEFNINVKVLSLGTGQAIRIAKDGNVEILLVHHLPSELEFMNNGYGIIRYDLMYNDFVLVGPKEDNNKCKSIKEKLEEIADNKFQFISRGDDSGTHKKELELWKLINIVPNSNSEWYLSVGQSMGQTLLMANNIKAYSISDRSTWISFNKKENL
;
A
#
# COMPACT_ATOMS: atom_id res chain seq x y z
N MET A 1 -25.18 78.82 9.96
CA MET A 1 -24.82 77.81 8.99
C MET A 1 -24.29 76.55 9.73
N ILE A 2 -25.14 75.54 9.91
CA ILE A 2 -24.83 74.35 10.66
C ILE A 2 -24.38 73.27 9.60
N LYS A 3 -23.12 72.85 9.66
CA LYS A 3 -22.60 71.77 8.82
C LYS A 3 -22.94 70.43 9.48
N TYR A 4 -23.80 69.64 8.88
CA TYR A 4 -24.06 68.25 9.27
C TYR A 4 -22.91 67.39 8.78
N LEU A 5 -22.13 66.82 9.69
CA LEU A 5 -21.11 65.80 9.43
C LEU A 5 -21.80 64.41 9.45
N PHE A 6 -21.99 63.83 8.27
CA PHE A 6 -22.53 62.47 8.13
C PHE A 6 -21.41 61.48 8.44
N PHE A 7 -21.48 60.79 9.57
CA PHE A 7 -20.55 59.70 9.93
C PHE A 7 -21.13 58.40 9.40
N ILE A 8 -20.60 57.90 8.26
CA ILE A 8 -20.95 56.58 7.73
C ILE A 8 -20.19 55.54 8.54
N PHE A 9 -20.90 54.81 9.38
CA PHE A 9 -20.38 53.69 10.16
C PHE A 9 -20.36 52.44 9.24
N PHE A 10 -19.18 52.10 8.70
CA PHE A 10 -19.00 50.91 7.89
C PHE A 10 -18.91 49.68 8.82
N VAL A 11 -20.01 48.95 8.98
CA VAL A 11 -20.02 47.70 9.72
C VAL A 11 -19.39 46.61 8.82
N ILE A 12 -18.13 46.30 9.07
CA ILE A 12 -17.45 45.18 8.43
C ILE A 12 -17.98 43.89 9.07
N ILE A 13 -18.95 43.27 8.42
CA ILE A 13 -19.40 41.92 8.77
C ILE A 13 -18.33 40.96 8.29
N ASN A 14 -17.48 40.49 9.20
CA ASN A 14 -16.56 39.39 8.94
C ASN A 14 -17.37 38.10 8.74
N PHE A 15 -17.72 37.79 7.49
CA PHE A 15 -18.12 36.44 7.12
C PHE A 15 -16.90 35.56 7.22
N ASN A 16 -16.76 34.79 8.32
CA ASN A 16 -15.88 33.64 8.36
C ASN A 16 -16.45 32.58 7.40
N ILE A 17 -16.10 32.68 6.13
CA ILE A 17 -16.29 31.58 5.18
C ILE A 17 -15.30 30.52 5.60
N LYS A 18 -15.73 29.61 6.49
CA LYS A 18 -15.06 28.32 6.64
C LYS A 18 -15.21 27.63 5.29
N ALA A 19 -14.13 27.58 4.53
CA ALA A 19 -14.06 26.67 3.40
C ALA A 19 -14.23 25.26 3.99
N GLU A 20 -15.43 24.71 3.91
CA GLU A 20 -15.66 23.31 4.24
C GLU A 20 -14.79 22.51 3.28
N ASN A 21 -13.77 21.86 3.82
CA ASN A 21 -12.95 20.96 3.03
C ASN A 21 -13.82 19.77 2.63
N ASN A 22 -14.44 19.86 1.45
CA ASN A 22 -15.36 18.85 0.96
C ASN A 22 -14.56 17.66 0.38
N TYR A 23 -13.59 17.17 1.16
CA TYR A 23 -12.82 15.97 0.81
C TYR A 23 -12.44 15.16 2.04
N ILE A 24 -12.27 13.86 1.81
CA ILE A 24 -11.70 12.89 2.76
C ILE A 24 -10.35 12.46 2.22
N SER A 25 -9.33 12.34 3.07
CA SER A 25 -8.02 11.81 2.71
C SER A 25 -7.83 10.39 3.21
N ILE A 26 -7.30 9.52 2.33
CA ILE A 26 -7.00 8.11 2.61
C ILE A 26 -5.51 7.89 2.43
N ALA A 27 -4.81 7.41 3.45
CA ALA A 27 -3.49 6.81 3.27
C ALA A 27 -3.65 5.32 2.96
N SER A 28 -3.14 4.89 1.81
CA SER A 28 -3.22 3.50 1.36
C SER A 28 -1.90 3.04 0.75
N THR A 29 -1.83 1.75 0.37
CA THR A 29 -0.62 1.17 -0.20
C THR A 29 -0.56 1.34 -1.72
N THR A 30 0.66 1.41 -2.26
CA THR A 30 0.89 1.45 -3.70
C THR A 30 0.28 0.25 -4.40
N SER A 31 0.39 -0.95 -3.82
CA SER A 31 -0.21 -2.16 -4.37
C SER A 31 -1.74 -2.07 -4.46
N THR A 32 -2.42 -1.52 -3.46
CA THR A 32 -3.88 -1.29 -3.52
C THR A 32 -4.23 -0.23 -4.56
N HIS A 33 -3.46 0.85 -4.63
CA HIS A 33 -3.67 1.93 -5.61
C HIS A 33 -3.51 1.44 -7.05
N ASP A 34 -2.45 0.67 -7.32
CA ASP A 34 -2.09 0.19 -8.66
C ASP A 34 -3.13 -0.80 -9.25
N THR A 35 -3.97 -1.43 -8.41
CA THR A 35 -5.10 -2.25 -8.90
C THR A 35 -6.20 -1.44 -9.55
N GLY A 36 -6.23 -0.12 -9.33
CA GLY A 36 -7.32 0.76 -9.78
C GLY A 36 -8.59 0.70 -8.92
N LEU A 37 -8.62 -0.16 -7.88
CA LEU A 37 -9.79 -0.35 -7.00
C LEU A 37 -10.26 0.97 -6.38
N LEU A 38 -9.35 1.73 -5.75
CA LEU A 38 -9.70 2.98 -5.09
C LEU A 38 -10.22 4.03 -6.09
N LYS A 39 -9.62 4.11 -7.28
CA LYS A 39 -10.10 5.00 -8.35
C LYS A 39 -11.53 4.65 -8.75
N TYR A 40 -11.85 3.36 -8.81
CA TYR A 40 -13.18 2.87 -9.17
C TYR A 40 -14.21 3.21 -8.08
N ILE A 41 -13.99 2.81 -6.83
CA ILE A 41 -14.97 2.99 -5.74
C ILE A 41 -15.14 4.48 -5.38
N ASN A 42 -14.07 5.25 -5.33
CA ASN A 42 -14.14 6.67 -4.95
C ASN A 42 -14.98 7.50 -5.91
N LYS A 43 -15.05 7.10 -7.19
CA LYS A 43 -15.94 7.73 -8.17
C LYS A 43 -17.42 7.60 -7.76
N PHE A 44 -17.84 6.42 -7.31
CA PHE A 44 -19.22 6.22 -6.85
C PHE A 44 -19.48 7.00 -5.58
N PHE A 45 -18.57 6.93 -4.62
CA PHE A 45 -18.67 7.68 -3.37
C PHE A 45 -18.81 9.19 -3.60
N THR A 46 -17.95 9.76 -4.45
CA THR A 46 -18.00 11.20 -4.78
C THR A 46 -19.33 11.57 -5.47
N ASN A 47 -19.83 10.73 -6.37
CA ASN A 47 -21.09 10.99 -7.05
C ASN A 47 -22.31 10.92 -6.12
N GLU A 48 -22.28 10.02 -5.12
CA GLU A 48 -23.38 9.81 -4.18
C GLU A 48 -23.41 10.86 -3.07
N PHE A 49 -22.25 11.18 -2.51
CA PHE A 49 -22.14 12.02 -1.31
C PHE A 49 -21.64 13.45 -1.60
N ASN A 50 -21.25 13.76 -2.83
CA ASN A 50 -20.63 15.04 -3.21
C ASN A 50 -19.39 15.41 -2.35
N ILE A 51 -18.64 14.37 -1.92
CA ILE A 51 -17.40 14.49 -1.15
C ILE A 51 -16.26 13.92 -2.00
N ASN A 52 -15.21 14.71 -2.21
CA ASN A 52 -14.03 14.24 -2.93
C ASN A 52 -13.18 13.31 -2.05
N VAL A 53 -12.51 12.36 -2.66
CA VAL A 53 -11.58 11.45 -1.96
C VAL A 53 -10.18 11.65 -2.51
N LYS A 54 -9.24 12.03 -1.63
CA LYS A 54 -7.82 12.14 -1.93
C LYS A 54 -7.10 10.91 -1.43
N VAL A 55 -6.36 10.23 -2.30
CA VAL A 55 -5.60 9.02 -1.95
C VAL A 55 -4.12 9.32 -1.95
N LEU A 56 -3.46 9.07 -0.82
CA LEU A 56 -2.01 9.05 -0.67
C LEU A 56 -1.55 7.59 -0.84
N SER A 57 -0.90 7.31 -1.96
CA SER A 57 -0.39 5.97 -2.30
C SER A 57 1.05 5.81 -1.82
N LEU A 58 1.28 4.98 -0.80
CA LEU A 58 2.51 4.90 -0.02
C LEU A 58 2.90 3.44 0.27
N GLY A 59 4.07 3.21 0.87
CA GLY A 59 4.36 1.93 1.52
C GLY A 59 3.58 1.82 2.85
N THR A 60 3.28 0.59 3.30
CA THR A 60 2.50 0.35 4.54
C THR A 60 3.04 1.12 5.74
N GLY A 61 4.34 1.05 5.99
CA GLY A 61 4.96 1.74 7.12
C GLY A 61 4.83 3.27 7.03
N GLN A 62 4.95 3.83 5.83
CA GLN A 62 4.79 5.27 5.60
C GLN A 62 3.31 5.71 5.74
N ALA A 63 2.37 4.93 5.21
CA ALA A 63 0.94 5.18 5.37
C ALA A 63 0.54 5.22 6.85
N ILE A 64 1.03 4.27 7.65
CA ILE A 64 0.80 4.22 9.10
C ILE A 64 1.42 5.43 9.80
N ARG A 65 2.63 5.87 9.44
CA ARG A 65 3.26 7.06 10.04
C ARG A 65 2.42 8.32 9.80
N ILE A 66 1.98 8.55 8.57
CA ILE A 66 1.15 9.71 8.21
C ILE A 66 -0.19 9.69 8.96
N ALA A 67 -0.78 8.51 9.13
CA ALA A 67 -2.02 8.36 9.90
C ALA A 67 -1.81 8.59 11.40
N LYS A 68 -0.69 8.15 11.99
CA LYS A 68 -0.30 8.45 13.38
C LYS A 68 -0.18 9.95 13.64
N ASP A 69 0.28 10.70 12.65
CA ASP A 69 0.43 12.15 12.73
C ASP A 69 -0.90 12.90 12.52
N GLY A 70 -2.02 12.19 12.31
CA GLY A 70 -3.34 12.78 12.11
C GLY A 70 -3.53 13.50 10.76
N ASN A 71 -2.68 13.21 9.77
CA ASN A 71 -2.67 13.88 8.47
C ASN A 71 -3.65 13.26 7.45
N VAL A 72 -4.40 12.22 7.84
CA VAL A 72 -5.44 11.57 7.04
C VAL A 72 -6.58 11.11 7.92
N GLU A 73 -7.80 11.07 7.36
CA GLU A 73 -8.99 10.59 8.05
C GLU A 73 -9.13 9.08 8.02
N ILE A 74 -8.58 8.43 6.99
CA ILE A 74 -8.71 6.98 6.78
C ILE A 74 -7.33 6.36 6.51
N LEU A 75 -7.05 5.26 7.19
CA LEU A 75 -5.92 4.38 6.89
C LEU A 75 -6.46 3.08 6.29
N LEU A 76 -6.04 2.75 5.07
CA LEU A 76 -6.39 1.52 4.37
C LEU A 76 -5.13 0.73 4.03
N VAL A 77 -4.82 -0.26 4.84
CA VAL A 77 -3.63 -1.11 4.72
C VAL A 77 -3.99 -2.58 4.80
N HIS A 78 -3.06 -3.47 4.48
CA HIS A 78 -3.30 -4.91 4.41
C HIS A 78 -2.26 -5.76 5.19
N HIS A 79 -1.56 -5.15 6.15
CA HIS A 79 -0.66 -5.88 7.05
C HIS A 79 -1.26 -5.89 8.46
N LEU A 80 -2.05 -6.93 8.76
CA LEU A 80 -2.84 -7.03 9.99
C LEU A 80 -2.05 -6.77 11.28
N PRO A 81 -0.82 -7.31 11.49
CA PRO A 81 -0.09 -7.01 12.72
C PRO A 81 0.18 -5.52 12.94
N SER A 82 0.60 -4.79 11.89
CA SER A 82 0.85 -3.35 11.99
C SER A 82 -0.43 -2.53 12.18
N GLU A 83 -1.54 -2.99 11.61
CA GLU A 83 -2.86 -2.38 11.78
C GLU A 83 -3.36 -2.54 13.21
N LEU A 84 -3.24 -3.75 13.78
CA LEU A 84 -3.60 -4.01 15.17
C LEU A 84 -2.72 -3.22 16.16
N GLU A 85 -1.43 -3.11 15.90
CA GLU A 85 -0.52 -2.27 16.68
C GLU A 85 -0.96 -0.79 16.66
N PHE A 86 -1.34 -0.27 15.48
CA PHE A 86 -1.86 1.08 15.32
C PHE A 86 -3.11 1.32 16.17
N MET A 87 -4.06 0.38 16.15
CA MET A 87 -5.28 0.44 16.97
C MET A 87 -4.99 0.34 18.47
N ASN A 88 -4.15 -0.61 18.89
CA ASN A 88 -3.81 -0.85 20.30
C ASN A 88 -3.09 0.36 20.94
N ASN A 89 -2.38 1.14 20.14
CA ASN A 89 -1.73 2.38 20.58
C ASN A 89 -2.68 3.60 20.56
N GLY A 90 -3.97 3.40 20.27
CA GLY A 90 -4.99 4.46 20.33
C GLY A 90 -4.96 5.46 19.18
N TYR A 91 -4.27 5.16 18.07
CA TYR A 91 -4.22 6.05 16.91
C TYR A 91 -5.47 5.96 16.02
N GLY A 92 -6.21 4.84 16.07
CA GLY A 92 -7.46 4.65 15.35
C GLY A 92 -8.67 4.68 16.29
N ILE A 93 -9.80 5.19 15.81
CA ILE A 93 -11.06 5.24 16.56
C ILE A 93 -11.86 3.96 16.32
N ILE A 94 -11.98 3.54 15.05
CA ILE A 94 -12.75 2.37 14.64
C ILE A 94 -11.95 1.61 13.60
N ARG A 95 -12.02 0.27 13.65
CA ARG A 95 -11.45 -0.64 12.66
C ARG A 95 -12.55 -1.46 11.99
N TYR A 96 -12.48 -1.57 10.67
CA TYR A 96 -13.36 -2.42 9.88
C TYR A 96 -12.56 -3.44 9.08
N ASP A 97 -12.99 -4.69 9.08
CA ASP A 97 -12.54 -5.68 8.10
C ASP A 97 -13.26 -5.40 6.79
N LEU A 98 -12.54 -4.90 5.79
CA LEU A 98 -13.14 -4.47 4.52
C LEU A 98 -13.08 -5.58 3.46
N MET A 99 -11.90 -6.16 3.29
CA MET A 99 -11.61 -7.20 2.31
C MET A 99 -10.33 -7.93 2.71
N TYR A 100 -10.08 -9.07 2.11
CA TYR A 100 -8.79 -9.73 2.23
C TYR A 100 -8.06 -9.75 0.89
N ASN A 101 -6.73 -9.76 0.95
CA ASN A 101 -5.85 -9.93 -0.18
C ASN A 101 -4.72 -10.84 0.28
N ASP A 102 -4.64 -12.04 -0.29
CA ASP A 102 -3.61 -13.00 0.06
C ASP A 102 -2.33 -12.78 -0.74
N PHE A 103 -1.30 -13.53 -0.40
CA PHE A 103 -0.01 -13.45 -1.05
C PHE A 103 0.26 -14.70 -1.88
N VAL A 104 0.94 -14.51 -2.99
CA VAL A 104 1.36 -15.56 -3.91
C VAL A 104 2.87 -15.52 -4.10
N LEU A 105 3.47 -16.68 -4.20
CA LEU A 105 4.83 -16.83 -4.73
C LEU A 105 4.71 -16.98 -6.24
N VAL A 106 5.32 -16.09 -6.97
CA VAL A 106 5.40 -16.13 -8.43
C VAL A 106 6.83 -16.49 -8.84
N GLY A 107 6.98 -17.12 -9.98
CA GLY A 107 8.28 -17.58 -10.46
C GLY A 107 8.26 -17.94 -11.94
N PRO A 108 9.38 -18.44 -12.48
CA PRO A 108 9.51 -18.76 -13.90
C PRO A 108 8.44 -19.73 -14.41
N LYS A 109 7.89 -19.48 -15.60
CA LYS A 109 6.90 -20.35 -16.25
C LYS A 109 7.39 -21.78 -16.47
N GLU A 110 8.68 -21.93 -16.67
CA GLU A 110 9.33 -23.22 -16.87
C GLU A 110 9.37 -24.08 -15.59
N ASP A 111 9.10 -23.47 -14.44
CA ASP A 111 9.01 -24.20 -13.17
C ASP A 111 7.70 -24.99 -13.10
N ASN A 112 7.78 -26.26 -13.46
CA ASN A 112 6.63 -27.17 -13.51
C ASN A 112 6.24 -27.79 -12.16
N ASN A 113 6.86 -27.38 -11.04
CA ASN A 113 6.58 -27.89 -9.70
C ASN A 113 5.28 -27.29 -9.12
N LYS A 114 4.15 -27.67 -9.70
CA LYS A 114 2.84 -27.07 -9.47
C LYS A 114 2.19 -27.36 -8.10
N CYS A 115 2.75 -28.28 -7.31
CA CYS A 115 2.04 -28.78 -6.11
C CYS A 115 2.83 -28.63 -4.80
N LYS A 116 3.89 -27.83 -4.77
CA LYS A 116 4.62 -27.56 -3.54
C LYS A 116 3.93 -26.49 -2.72
N SER A 117 3.97 -26.62 -1.40
CA SER A 117 3.63 -25.54 -0.50
C SER A 117 4.59 -24.36 -0.69
N ILE A 118 4.15 -23.16 -0.33
CA ILE A 118 5.04 -21.98 -0.41
C ILE A 118 6.31 -22.18 0.42
N LYS A 119 6.20 -22.90 1.55
CA LYS A 119 7.32 -23.24 2.43
C LYS A 119 8.36 -24.09 1.69
N GLU A 120 7.96 -25.24 1.14
CA GLU A 120 8.84 -26.15 0.41
C GLU A 120 9.48 -25.47 -0.80
N LYS A 121 8.75 -24.57 -1.45
CA LYS A 121 9.30 -23.84 -2.60
C LYS A 121 10.32 -22.80 -2.18
N LEU A 122 10.12 -22.10 -1.07
CA LEU A 122 11.11 -21.17 -0.53
C LEU A 122 12.38 -21.91 -0.06
N GLU A 123 12.25 -23.07 0.56
CA GLU A 123 13.38 -23.96 0.90
C GLU A 123 14.17 -24.33 -0.36
N GLU A 124 13.48 -24.78 -1.40
CA GLU A 124 14.10 -25.11 -2.70
C GLU A 124 14.83 -23.91 -3.33
N ILE A 125 14.22 -22.72 -3.31
CA ILE A 125 14.81 -21.48 -3.82
C ILE A 125 16.12 -21.18 -3.09
N ALA A 126 16.12 -21.27 -1.76
CA ALA A 126 17.28 -20.98 -0.93
C ALA A 126 18.40 -22.01 -1.14
N ASP A 127 18.08 -23.31 -1.18
CA ASP A 127 19.04 -24.40 -1.34
C ASP A 127 19.73 -24.36 -2.69
N ASN A 128 18.98 -24.11 -3.76
CA ASN A 128 19.49 -24.05 -5.12
C ASN A 128 19.98 -22.68 -5.55
N LYS A 129 19.85 -21.65 -4.68
CA LYS A 129 20.24 -20.27 -4.98
C LYS A 129 19.53 -19.72 -6.22
N PHE A 130 18.27 -20.11 -6.44
CA PHE A 130 17.47 -19.53 -7.51
C PHE A 130 17.25 -18.04 -7.29
N GLN A 131 17.27 -17.26 -8.38
CA GLN A 131 17.10 -15.82 -8.30
C GLN A 131 15.76 -15.46 -7.64
N PHE A 132 15.82 -14.62 -6.62
CA PHE A 132 14.67 -14.11 -5.90
C PHE A 132 14.75 -12.58 -5.80
N ILE A 133 13.67 -11.91 -6.19
CA ILE A 133 13.54 -10.44 -6.09
C ILE A 133 12.63 -10.11 -4.93
N SER A 134 13.20 -9.43 -3.94
CA SER A 134 12.49 -8.86 -2.81
C SER A 134 12.13 -7.39 -3.04
N ARG A 135 10.96 -6.97 -2.58
CA ARG A 135 10.61 -5.55 -2.59
C ARG A 135 11.57 -4.70 -1.77
N GLY A 136 11.96 -5.15 -0.59
CA GLY A 136 12.95 -4.47 0.25
C GLY A 136 12.60 -3.04 0.71
N ASP A 137 11.30 -2.69 0.87
CA ASP A 137 10.81 -1.31 1.00
C ASP A 137 9.89 -1.05 2.20
N ASP A 138 9.95 -1.85 3.26
CA ASP A 138 9.07 -1.74 4.45
C ASP A 138 7.56 -1.83 4.12
N SER A 139 7.18 -2.35 2.96
CA SER A 139 5.78 -2.59 2.58
C SER A 139 5.18 -3.79 3.30
N GLY A 140 3.85 -3.91 3.25
CA GLY A 140 3.14 -5.09 3.76
C GLY A 140 3.59 -6.38 3.05
N THR A 141 3.87 -6.32 1.75
CA THR A 141 4.40 -7.46 0.98
C THR A 141 5.81 -7.84 1.43
N HIS A 142 6.69 -6.86 1.65
CA HIS A 142 8.04 -7.13 2.15
C HIS A 142 8.00 -7.72 3.58
N LYS A 143 7.16 -7.20 4.46
CA LYS A 143 6.97 -7.76 5.80
C LYS A 143 6.48 -9.20 5.73
N LYS A 144 5.52 -9.49 4.86
CA LYS A 144 5.00 -10.85 4.66
C LYS A 144 6.05 -11.79 4.09
N GLU A 145 6.85 -11.34 3.16
CA GLU A 145 7.99 -12.09 2.62
C GLU A 145 8.96 -12.49 3.74
N LEU A 146 9.37 -11.52 4.58
CA LEU A 146 10.28 -11.80 5.71
C LEU A 146 9.67 -12.77 6.75
N GLU A 147 8.35 -12.70 6.99
CA GLU A 147 7.65 -13.68 7.81
C GLU A 147 7.74 -15.09 7.22
N LEU A 148 7.57 -15.23 5.90
CA LEU A 148 7.65 -16.53 5.22
C LEU A 148 9.06 -17.11 5.26
N TRP A 149 10.10 -16.30 5.03
CA TRP A 149 11.49 -16.71 5.21
C TRP A 149 11.80 -17.16 6.63
N LYS A 150 11.26 -16.43 7.63
CA LYS A 150 11.41 -16.78 9.04
C LYS A 150 10.76 -18.13 9.39
N LEU A 151 9.63 -18.49 8.76
CA LEU A 151 8.97 -19.79 8.99
C LEU A 151 9.85 -20.99 8.62
N ILE A 152 10.82 -20.81 7.75
CA ILE A 152 11.80 -21.83 7.35
C ILE A 152 13.17 -21.60 7.98
N ASN A 153 13.27 -20.74 8.99
CA ASN A 153 14.50 -20.37 9.70
C ASN A 153 15.61 -19.82 8.78
N ILE A 154 15.25 -19.19 7.68
CA ILE A 154 16.18 -18.51 6.78
C ILE A 154 16.02 -16.99 6.94
N VAL A 155 17.15 -16.31 7.02
CA VAL A 155 17.22 -14.84 6.93
C VAL A 155 18.01 -14.53 5.66
N PRO A 156 17.34 -14.19 4.54
CA PRO A 156 18.03 -13.89 3.30
C PRO A 156 18.96 -12.68 3.50
N ASN A 157 20.15 -12.78 2.96
CA ASN A 157 21.12 -11.71 3.00
C ASN A 157 21.01 -10.88 1.70
N SER A 158 20.69 -9.60 1.82
CA SER A 158 20.59 -8.67 0.68
C SER A 158 21.86 -8.51 -0.14
N ASN A 159 23.00 -8.96 0.38
CA ASN A 159 24.27 -9.01 -0.34
C ASN A 159 24.50 -10.35 -1.07
N SER A 160 23.55 -11.28 -1.00
CA SER A 160 23.65 -12.55 -1.73
C SER A 160 23.35 -12.34 -3.21
N GLU A 161 24.06 -13.03 -4.08
CA GLU A 161 23.84 -12.96 -5.52
C GLU A 161 22.46 -13.48 -5.97
N TRP A 162 21.84 -14.36 -5.18
CA TRP A 162 20.55 -14.96 -5.49
C TRP A 162 19.34 -14.21 -4.92
N TYR A 163 19.54 -13.34 -3.91
CA TYR A 163 18.47 -12.58 -3.23
C TYR A 163 18.70 -11.09 -3.43
N LEU A 164 17.91 -10.47 -4.28
CA LEU A 164 18.05 -9.09 -4.69
C LEU A 164 16.96 -8.22 -4.05
N SER A 165 17.34 -7.36 -3.13
CA SER A 165 16.45 -6.38 -2.50
C SER A 165 16.45 -5.09 -3.32
N VAL A 166 15.32 -4.72 -3.93
CA VAL A 166 15.27 -3.67 -4.95
C VAL A 166 14.72 -2.33 -4.49
N GLY A 167 14.04 -2.26 -3.36
CA GLY A 167 13.48 -1.02 -2.82
C GLY A 167 12.42 -0.38 -3.72
N GLN A 168 11.66 -1.20 -4.47
CA GLN A 168 10.72 -0.71 -5.49
C GLN A 168 9.26 -1.05 -5.19
N SER A 169 8.31 -0.41 -5.91
CA SER A 169 6.90 -0.80 -5.87
C SER A 169 6.70 -2.23 -6.37
N MET A 170 5.55 -2.87 -6.01
CA MET A 170 5.30 -4.26 -6.40
C MET A 170 5.29 -4.46 -7.92
N GLY A 171 4.72 -3.53 -8.68
CA GLY A 171 4.73 -3.61 -10.14
C GLY A 171 6.13 -3.58 -10.74
N GLN A 172 7.03 -2.74 -10.21
CA GLN A 172 8.43 -2.69 -10.64
C GLN A 172 9.20 -3.95 -10.21
N THR A 173 8.96 -4.44 -9.01
CA THR A 173 9.52 -5.71 -8.51
C THR A 173 9.14 -6.88 -9.42
N LEU A 174 7.87 -6.99 -9.79
CA LEU A 174 7.39 -8.03 -10.73
C LEU A 174 7.99 -7.88 -12.13
N LEU A 175 8.16 -6.63 -12.62
CA LEU A 175 8.80 -6.39 -13.91
C LEU A 175 10.26 -6.87 -13.91
N MET A 176 11.00 -6.58 -12.84
CA MET A 176 12.37 -7.07 -12.68
C MET A 176 12.42 -8.58 -12.60
N ALA A 177 11.54 -9.20 -11.79
CA ALA A 177 11.43 -10.65 -11.68
C ALA A 177 11.13 -11.29 -13.04
N ASN A 178 10.19 -10.72 -13.81
CA ASN A 178 9.87 -11.19 -15.16
C ASN A 178 11.08 -11.12 -16.11
N ASN A 179 11.85 -10.02 -16.06
CA ASN A 179 12.97 -9.83 -16.98
C ASN A 179 14.12 -10.84 -16.77
N ILE A 180 14.37 -11.25 -15.52
CA ILE A 180 15.46 -12.19 -15.19
C ILE A 180 14.95 -13.57 -14.80
N LYS A 181 13.65 -13.86 -14.99
CA LYS A 181 13.01 -15.13 -14.64
C LYS A 181 13.23 -15.52 -13.17
N ALA A 182 13.02 -14.57 -12.28
CA ALA A 182 13.23 -14.76 -10.85
C ALA A 182 11.92 -15.04 -10.11
N TYR A 183 12.05 -15.60 -8.90
CA TYR A 183 10.93 -15.71 -7.96
C TYR A 183 10.69 -14.38 -7.24
N SER A 184 9.47 -14.16 -6.79
CA SER A 184 9.08 -13.03 -5.94
C SER A 184 7.79 -13.32 -5.18
N ILE A 185 7.63 -12.70 -4.01
CA ILE A 185 6.33 -12.66 -3.33
C ILE A 185 5.56 -11.43 -3.81
N SER A 186 4.30 -11.64 -4.17
CA SER A 186 3.38 -10.57 -4.54
C SER A 186 2.07 -10.72 -3.79
N ASP A 187 1.38 -9.62 -3.53
CA ASP A 187 -0.04 -9.70 -3.25
C ASP A 187 -0.80 -10.16 -4.50
N ARG A 188 -1.86 -10.96 -4.30
CA ARG A 188 -2.61 -11.58 -5.40
C ARG A 188 -3.25 -10.54 -6.31
N SER A 189 -3.77 -9.45 -5.75
CA SER A 189 -4.46 -8.43 -6.55
C SER A 189 -3.51 -7.73 -7.52
N THR A 190 -2.29 -7.39 -7.08
CA THR A 190 -1.25 -6.85 -7.97
C THR A 190 -0.82 -7.89 -9.01
N TRP A 191 -0.64 -9.17 -8.61
CA TRP A 191 -0.32 -10.22 -9.56
C TRP A 191 -1.39 -10.39 -10.64
N ILE A 192 -2.67 -10.36 -10.27
CA ILE A 192 -3.78 -10.46 -11.25
C ILE A 192 -3.74 -9.29 -12.22
N SER A 193 -3.52 -8.08 -11.74
CA SER A 193 -3.52 -6.84 -12.53
C SER A 193 -2.25 -6.63 -13.35
N PHE A 194 -1.16 -7.37 -13.04
CA PHE A 194 0.10 -7.26 -13.75
C PHE A 194 0.02 -7.90 -15.14
N ASN A 195 0.24 -7.10 -16.18
CA ASN A 195 0.01 -7.53 -17.57
C ASN A 195 1.26 -8.09 -18.27
N LYS A 196 2.47 -7.85 -17.74
CA LYS A 196 3.74 -8.27 -18.35
C LYS A 196 4.22 -9.58 -17.73
N LYS A 197 3.55 -10.69 -18.07
CA LYS A 197 3.79 -12.04 -17.49
C LYS A 197 4.42 -13.00 -18.50
N GLU A 198 5.28 -12.50 -19.36
CA GLU A 198 5.82 -13.31 -20.46
C GLU A 198 6.68 -14.49 -19.93
N ASN A 199 7.43 -14.27 -18.84
CA ASN A 199 8.36 -15.23 -18.26
C ASN A 199 7.97 -15.76 -16.87
N LEU A 200 6.88 -15.24 -16.25
CA LEU A 200 6.39 -15.65 -14.93
C LEU A 200 5.08 -16.41 -14.99
#